data_fffdda24722371f3b38fb8b39f54986c
#
_entry.id   fffdda24722371f3b38fb8b39f54986c
#
_cell.length_a   1.000
_cell.length_b   1.000
_cell.length_c   1.000
_cell.angle_alpha   90.00
_cell.angle_beta   90.00
_cell.angle_gamma   90.00
#
_symmetry.space_group_name_H-M   'P 1'
#
loop_
_entity.id
_entity.type
_entity.pdbx_description
1 polymer ?
#
loop_
_entity_poly.entity_id
_entity_poly.type
_entity_poly.pdbx_seq_one_letter_code
_entity_poly.pdbx_strand_id
1 'polypeptide(L)'
;MGFMNTDIVNGRRNERKRCNEAAMRTKRPLRVGYINAIRYWGAPVPKTNLASNRVHVSVPRAQDRNHIAGVTFHVFSGKEEYCKYEYERFWMASPAMAWAQMATYCDTEALATIASAFASREERRKKARKDDFAAYLDASPRFAGKRKCEEALPYIVEDTDSPPET
;
A
#
# COMPACT_ATOMS: atom_id res chain seq x y z
N MET A 1 11.99 -3.69 -21.04
CA MET A 1 11.29 -4.38 -20.02
C MET A 1 12.16 -4.80 -18.87
N GLY A 2 13.36 -5.32 -19.11
CA GLY A 2 14.29 -5.54 -18.02
C GLY A 2 14.56 -4.28 -17.21
N PHE A 3 14.57 -3.15 -17.88
CA PHE A 3 14.79 -1.87 -17.24
C PHE A 3 13.68 -1.58 -16.22
N MET A 4 12.41 -1.80 -16.57
CA MET A 4 11.30 -1.59 -15.64
C MET A 4 11.37 -2.55 -14.45
N ASN A 5 11.73 -3.81 -14.69
CA ASN A 5 11.88 -4.78 -13.62
C ASN A 5 12.97 -4.35 -12.65
N THR A 6 14.06 -3.81 -13.17
CA THR A 6 15.16 -3.31 -12.34
C THR A 6 14.69 -2.16 -11.48
N ASP A 7 13.90 -1.25 -12.03
CA ASP A 7 13.39 -0.11 -11.28
C ASP A 7 12.47 -0.55 -10.14
N ILE A 8 11.60 -1.54 -10.40
CA ILE A 8 10.71 -2.08 -9.37
C ILE A 8 11.52 -2.73 -8.25
N VAL A 9 12.51 -3.54 -8.61
CA VAL A 9 13.35 -4.22 -7.63
C VAL A 9 14.12 -3.21 -6.78
N ASN A 10 14.68 -2.20 -7.42
CA ASN A 10 15.42 -1.16 -6.70
C ASN A 10 14.51 -0.35 -5.80
N GLY A 11 13.31 -0.06 -6.25
CA GLY A 11 12.32 0.66 -5.44
C GLY A 11 11.97 -0.10 -4.19
N ARG A 12 11.74 -1.41 -4.31
CA ARG A 12 11.44 -2.26 -3.15
C ARG A 12 12.62 -2.32 -2.18
N ARG A 13 13.81 -2.48 -2.71
CA ARG A 13 15.03 -2.53 -1.89
C ARG A 13 15.21 -1.23 -1.12
N ASN A 14 15.02 -0.11 -1.78
CA ASN A 14 15.16 1.19 -1.15
C ASN A 14 14.13 1.40 -0.05
N GLU A 15 12.90 0.96 -0.26
CA GLU A 15 11.85 1.06 0.76
C GLU A 15 12.17 0.17 1.96
N ARG A 16 12.63 -1.05 1.72
CA ARG A 16 13.03 -1.94 2.81
C ARG A 16 14.13 -1.32 3.65
N LYS A 17 15.13 -0.73 2.99
CA LYS A 17 16.23 -0.09 3.69
C LYS A 17 15.74 1.07 4.54
N ARG A 18 14.90 1.91 3.98
CA ARG A 18 14.33 3.05 4.68
C ARG A 18 13.50 2.61 5.89
N CYS A 19 12.67 1.60 5.72
CA CYS A 19 11.84 1.09 6.81
C CYS A 19 12.67 0.46 7.91
N ASN A 20 13.71 -0.28 7.57
CA ASN A 20 14.58 -0.88 8.57
C ASN A 20 15.36 0.18 9.34
N GLU A 21 15.83 1.22 8.66
CA GLU A 21 16.51 2.31 9.34
C GLU A 21 15.60 3.01 10.34
N ALA A 22 14.36 3.26 9.96
CA ALA A 22 13.38 3.85 10.87
C ALA A 22 13.06 2.91 12.03
N ALA A 23 12.92 1.63 11.73
CA ALA A 23 12.57 0.63 12.75
C ALA A 23 13.65 0.46 13.80
N MET A 24 14.89 0.79 13.48
CA MET A 24 15.96 0.74 14.46
C MET A 24 15.81 1.75 15.59
N ARG A 25 14.92 2.74 15.40
CA ARG A 25 14.68 3.79 16.39
C ARG A 25 13.59 3.41 17.39
N THR A 26 13.04 2.21 17.29
CA THR A 26 11.98 1.76 18.17
C THR A 26 12.15 0.28 18.49
N LYS A 27 11.56 -0.15 19.59
CA LYS A 27 11.65 -1.55 20.03
C LYS A 27 10.54 -2.40 19.45
N ARG A 28 9.44 -1.79 19.01
CA ARG A 28 8.30 -2.52 18.46
C ARG A 28 8.33 -2.46 16.94
N PRO A 29 7.84 -3.50 16.26
CA PRO A 29 7.78 -3.45 14.81
C PRO A 29 6.93 -2.27 14.33
N LEU A 30 7.39 -1.60 13.30
CA LEU A 30 6.62 -0.54 12.66
C LEU A 30 5.60 -1.15 11.71
N ARG A 31 4.41 -0.59 11.69
CA ARG A 31 3.33 -1.03 10.79
C ARG A 31 3.25 -0.07 9.61
N VAL A 32 4.07 -0.34 8.61
CA VAL A 32 4.28 0.55 7.48
C VAL A 32 3.14 0.41 6.47
N GLY A 33 2.72 1.55 5.92
CA GLY A 33 1.67 1.56 4.91
C GLY A 33 1.80 2.78 4.01
N TYR A 34 0.66 3.22 3.46
CA TYR A 34 0.58 4.44 2.66
C TYR A 34 1.56 4.39 1.49
N ILE A 35 2.19 5.50 1.15
CA ILE A 35 3.06 5.57 -0.03
C ILE A 35 4.26 4.62 0.06
N ASN A 36 4.73 4.33 1.26
CA ASN A 36 5.82 3.37 1.42
C ASN A 36 5.40 1.98 0.94
N ALA A 37 4.18 1.56 1.29
CA ALA A 37 3.66 0.29 0.82
C ALA A 37 3.37 0.30 -0.67
N ILE A 38 2.84 1.41 -1.20
CA ILE A 38 2.59 1.54 -2.63
C ILE A 38 3.88 1.33 -3.42
N ARG A 39 4.97 1.98 -3.00
CA ARG A 39 6.28 1.80 -3.63
C ARG A 39 6.81 0.38 -3.46
N TYR A 40 6.67 -0.15 -2.25
CA TYR A 40 7.17 -1.50 -1.94
C TYR A 40 6.54 -2.54 -2.86
N TRP A 41 5.24 -2.43 -3.10
CA TRP A 41 4.53 -3.37 -3.95
C TRP A 41 4.63 -3.04 -5.44
N GLY A 42 5.27 -1.92 -5.79
CA GLY A 42 5.59 -1.61 -7.19
C GLY A 42 4.53 -0.87 -7.97
N ALA A 43 3.56 -0.27 -7.31
CA ALA A 43 2.58 0.58 -7.99
C ALA A 43 3.10 2.02 -8.05
N PRO A 44 2.62 2.81 -9.02
CA PRO A 44 3.01 4.21 -9.07
C PRO A 44 2.42 4.99 -7.91
N VAL A 45 3.24 5.86 -7.31
CA VAL A 45 2.78 6.71 -6.22
C VAL A 45 1.94 7.84 -6.83
N PRO A 46 0.70 8.02 -6.34
CA PRO A 46 -0.16 9.06 -6.89
C PRO A 46 0.28 10.44 -6.40
N LYS A 47 -0.29 11.46 -7.03
CA LYS A 47 -0.13 12.82 -6.54
C LYS A 47 -0.78 12.90 -5.16
N THR A 48 -0.02 13.31 -4.17
CA THR A 48 -0.47 13.34 -2.78
C THR A 48 0.36 14.35 -1.99
N ASN A 49 -0.20 14.81 -0.87
CA ASN A 49 0.53 15.70 0.03
C ASN A 49 1.31 14.95 1.11
N LEU A 50 1.33 13.63 1.07
CA LEU A 50 2.15 12.87 2.00
C LEU A 50 3.63 13.10 1.70
N ALA A 51 4.41 13.34 2.75
CA ALA A 51 5.84 13.61 2.59
C ALA A 51 6.56 12.36 2.07
N SER A 52 7.22 12.50 0.92
CA SER A 52 7.81 11.36 0.23
C SER A 52 9.05 10.81 0.91
N ASN A 53 9.67 11.58 1.79
CA ASN A 53 10.92 11.19 2.46
C ASN A 53 10.71 10.63 3.86
N ARG A 54 9.47 10.41 4.27
CA ARG A 54 9.18 9.89 5.61
C ARG A 54 8.64 8.46 5.51
N VAL A 55 8.74 7.72 6.59
CA VAL A 55 8.10 6.41 6.70
C VAL A 55 6.74 6.61 7.33
N HIS A 56 5.69 6.20 6.64
CA HIS A 56 4.32 6.36 7.09
C HIS A 56 3.82 5.06 7.70
N VAL A 57 3.36 5.15 8.94
CA VAL A 57 2.87 3.99 9.67
C VAL A 57 1.46 4.26 10.15
N SER A 58 0.72 3.21 10.45
CA SER A 58 -0.64 3.34 10.93
C SER A 58 -0.78 2.75 12.32
N VAL A 59 -1.67 3.37 13.10
CA VAL A 59 -2.09 2.86 14.40
C VAL A 59 -3.62 2.93 14.45
N PRO A 60 -4.27 2.05 15.23
CA PRO A 60 -5.73 2.04 15.24
C PRO A 60 -6.36 3.20 16.00
N ARG A 61 -5.63 3.80 16.95
CA ARG A 61 -6.18 4.87 17.80
C ARG A 61 -5.17 6.00 17.94
N ALA A 62 -5.68 7.21 18.11
CA ALA A 62 -4.84 8.40 18.21
C ALA A 62 -3.84 8.32 19.37
N GLN A 63 -4.25 7.73 20.50
CA GLN A 63 -3.34 7.59 21.65
C GLN A 63 -2.22 6.60 21.42
N ASP A 64 -2.29 5.81 20.36
CA ASP A 64 -1.21 4.89 20.02
C ASP A 64 -0.12 5.54 19.19
N ARG A 65 -0.29 6.81 18.81
CA ARG A 65 0.75 7.53 18.08
C ARG A 65 1.98 7.70 18.94
N ASN A 66 3.12 7.71 18.29
CA ASN A 66 4.39 7.94 18.99
C ASN A 66 5.19 8.95 18.20
N HIS A 67 6.29 9.37 18.76
CA HIS A 67 7.17 10.34 18.11
C HIS A 67 8.52 9.66 17.84
N ILE A 68 8.74 9.34 16.57
CA ILE A 68 9.97 8.70 16.09
C ILE A 68 10.48 9.51 14.92
N ALA A 69 11.78 9.86 14.96
CA ALA A 69 12.37 10.67 13.90
C ALA A 69 12.18 10.00 12.53
N GLY A 70 11.73 10.77 11.56
CA GLY A 70 11.53 10.29 10.19
C GLY A 70 10.25 9.48 9.98
N VAL A 71 9.43 9.31 11.01
CA VAL A 71 8.21 8.51 10.94
C VAL A 71 6.99 9.39 11.17
N THR A 72 5.98 9.21 10.33
CA THR A 72 4.68 9.87 10.49
C THR A 72 3.65 8.82 10.87
N PHE A 73 2.98 9.03 12.00
CA PHE A 73 1.94 8.13 12.48
C PHE A 73 0.58 8.61 12.02
N HIS A 74 -0.16 7.72 11.38
CA HIS A 74 -1.53 7.98 10.94
C HIS A 74 -2.48 7.09 11.70
N VAL A 75 -3.68 7.56 11.95
CA VAL A 75 -4.74 6.73 12.53
C VAL A 75 -5.52 6.10 11.40
N PHE A 76 -5.65 4.79 11.41
CA PHE A 76 -6.40 4.07 10.41
C PHE A 76 -7.24 3.01 11.10
N SER A 77 -8.56 3.08 10.93
CA SER A 77 -9.50 2.20 11.62
C SER A 77 -10.03 1.06 10.75
N GLY A 78 -9.51 0.92 9.54
CA GLY A 78 -9.88 -0.20 8.67
C GLY A 78 -9.25 -1.51 9.14
N LYS A 79 -9.55 -2.57 8.39
CA LYS A 79 -9.01 -3.89 8.69
C LYS A 79 -7.50 -3.88 8.64
N GLU A 80 -6.86 -4.44 9.66
CA GLU A 80 -5.41 -4.59 9.67
C GLU A 80 -5.03 -5.84 8.89
N GLU A 81 -4.18 -5.66 7.89
CA GLU A 81 -3.77 -6.76 7.02
C GLU A 81 -2.33 -6.52 6.61
N TYR A 82 -1.41 -7.07 7.39
CA TYR A 82 0.02 -6.84 7.21
C TYR A 82 0.74 -8.09 6.77
N CYS A 83 1.75 -7.91 5.91
CA CYS A 83 2.72 -8.94 5.63
C CYS A 83 3.87 -8.77 6.61
N LYS A 84 4.17 -9.85 7.33
CA LYS A 84 5.21 -9.87 8.35
C LYS A 84 6.39 -10.65 7.82
N TYR A 85 7.57 -10.09 7.95
CA TYR A 85 8.79 -10.74 7.48
C TYR A 85 9.65 -11.12 8.66
N GLU A 86 10.11 -12.37 8.67
CA GLU A 86 10.79 -12.95 9.82
C GLU A 86 12.01 -12.15 10.29
N TYR A 87 12.75 -11.60 9.34
CA TYR A 87 14.00 -10.91 9.67
C TYR A 87 13.90 -9.40 9.63
N GLU A 88 12.68 -8.87 9.43
CA GLU A 88 12.50 -7.44 9.33
C GLU A 88 11.86 -6.89 10.59
N ARG A 89 12.19 -5.63 10.91
CA ARG A 89 11.64 -4.97 12.10
C ARG A 89 10.42 -4.13 11.76
N PHE A 90 9.82 -4.41 10.62
CA PHE A 90 8.59 -3.74 10.22
C PHE A 90 7.64 -4.76 9.60
N TRP A 91 6.37 -4.42 9.63
CA TRP A 91 5.33 -5.14 8.93
C TRP A 91 4.85 -4.24 7.80
N MET A 92 4.57 -4.80 6.65
CA MET A 92 4.15 -4.01 5.50
C MET A 92 2.67 -4.24 5.23
N ALA A 93 1.89 -3.16 5.14
CA ALA A 93 0.48 -3.27 4.76
C ALA A 93 0.36 -4.04 3.46
N SER A 94 -0.67 -4.90 3.37
CA SER A 94 -0.96 -5.62 2.13
C SER A 94 -1.30 -4.62 1.03
N PRO A 95 -1.26 -5.04 -0.24
CA PRO A 95 -1.68 -4.13 -1.31
C PRO A 95 -3.09 -3.56 -1.09
N ALA A 96 -4.04 -4.38 -0.65
CA ALA A 96 -5.41 -3.89 -0.43
C ALA A 96 -5.48 -2.89 0.72
N MET A 97 -4.80 -3.17 1.83
CA MET A 97 -4.78 -2.25 2.96
C MET A 97 -4.12 -0.93 2.58
N ALA A 98 -2.96 -0.98 1.90
CA ALA A 98 -2.25 0.21 1.47
C ALA A 98 -3.12 1.08 0.55
N TRP A 99 -3.83 0.43 -0.37
CA TRP A 99 -4.76 1.10 -1.26
C TRP A 99 -5.86 1.82 -0.46
N ALA A 100 -6.45 1.13 0.50
CA ALA A 100 -7.49 1.72 1.34
C ALA A 100 -6.96 2.90 2.16
N GLN A 101 -5.74 2.80 2.64
CA GLN A 101 -5.11 3.88 3.41
C GLN A 101 -4.93 5.14 2.58
N MET A 102 -4.75 4.99 1.27
CA MET A 102 -4.55 6.14 0.39
C MET A 102 -5.84 6.90 0.06
N ALA A 103 -6.99 6.38 0.46
CA ALA A 103 -8.28 6.97 0.05
C ALA A 103 -8.46 8.42 0.45
N THR A 104 -7.89 8.83 1.60
CA THR A 104 -8.00 10.24 2.03
C THR A 104 -6.85 11.10 1.52
N TYR A 105 -5.93 10.53 0.77
CA TYR A 105 -4.73 11.22 0.32
C TYR A 105 -4.60 11.28 -1.20
N CYS A 106 -5.57 10.77 -1.93
CA CYS A 106 -5.59 10.89 -3.39
C CYS A 106 -7.04 10.76 -3.86
N ASP A 107 -7.28 11.02 -5.15
CA ASP A 107 -8.64 10.99 -5.68
C ASP A 107 -9.06 9.59 -6.13
N THR A 108 -10.32 9.47 -6.53
CA THR A 108 -10.89 8.19 -6.96
C THR A 108 -10.17 7.61 -8.16
N GLU A 109 -9.78 8.46 -9.11
CA GLU A 109 -9.05 8.00 -10.28
C GLU A 109 -7.70 7.42 -9.91
N ALA A 110 -6.99 8.07 -8.98
CA ALA A 110 -5.72 7.57 -8.51
C ALA A 110 -5.88 6.23 -7.79
N LEU A 111 -6.94 6.08 -6.99
CA LEU A 111 -7.21 4.79 -6.33
C LEU A 111 -7.42 3.68 -7.36
N ALA A 112 -8.19 3.95 -8.41
CA ALA A 112 -8.41 2.96 -9.46
C ALA A 112 -7.09 2.61 -10.16
N THR A 113 -6.23 3.59 -10.38
CA THR A 113 -4.93 3.37 -11.01
C THR A 113 -4.02 2.50 -10.15
N ILE A 114 -3.96 2.78 -8.85
CA ILE A 114 -3.14 1.99 -7.92
C ILE A 114 -3.60 0.53 -7.92
N ALA A 115 -4.90 0.32 -7.75
CA ALA A 115 -5.43 -1.04 -7.69
C ALA A 115 -5.24 -1.77 -9.01
N SER A 116 -5.42 -1.08 -10.14
CA SER A 116 -5.19 -1.66 -11.45
C SER A 116 -3.73 -2.08 -11.64
N ALA A 117 -2.80 -1.29 -11.12
CA ALA A 117 -1.38 -1.64 -11.18
C ALA A 117 -1.10 -2.92 -10.38
N PHE A 118 -1.73 -3.07 -9.21
CA PHE A 118 -1.57 -4.27 -8.40
C PHE A 118 -2.20 -5.50 -9.08
N ALA A 119 -3.22 -5.30 -9.88
CA ALA A 119 -3.93 -6.38 -10.56
C ALA A 119 -3.43 -6.59 -11.99
N SER A 120 -2.18 -6.23 -12.24
CA SER A 120 -1.59 -6.33 -13.57
C SER A 120 -1.69 -7.74 -14.15
N ARG A 121 -1.82 -7.81 -15.47
CA ARG A 121 -1.85 -9.05 -16.21
C ARG A 121 -0.59 -9.89 -16.03
N GLU A 122 0.56 -9.26 -15.86
CA GLU A 122 1.80 -9.99 -15.66
C GLU A 122 1.79 -10.67 -14.29
N GLU A 123 1.81 -12.00 -14.29
CA GLU A 123 1.75 -12.77 -13.06
C GLU A 123 2.83 -12.39 -12.06
N ARG A 124 4.03 -12.12 -12.56
CA ARG A 124 5.14 -11.72 -11.68
C ARG A 124 4.91 -10.38 -10.97
N ARG A 125 4.05 -9.55 -11.55
CA ARG A 125 3.76 -8.23 -11.00
C ARG A 125 2.44 -8.18 -10.26
N LYS A 126 1.60 -9.21 -10.45
CA LYS A 126 0.29 -9.22 -9.81
C LYS A 126 0.45 -9.36 -8.31
N LYS A 127 0.04 -8.37 -7.58
CA LYS A 127 0.12 -8.35 -6.12
C LYS A 127 -1.22 -8.58 -5.47
N ALA A 128 -2.31 -8.39 -6.22
CA ALA A 128 -3.65 -8.57 -5.74
C ALA A 128 -4.57 -8.74 -6.94
N ARG A 129 -5.74 -9.32 -6.72
CA ARG A 129 -6.77 -9.41 -7.73
C ARG A 129 -7.83 -8.36 -7.43
N LYS A 130 -8.62 -8.00 -8.43
CA LYS A 130 -9.69 -7.03 -8.23
C LYS A 130 -10.60 -7.46 -7.07
N ASP A 131 -10.90 -8.76 -6.99
CA ASP A 131 -11.76 -9.27 -5.93
C ASP A 131 -11.16 -9.10 -4.54
N ASP A 132 -9.84 -9.02 -4.43
CA ASP A 132 -9.19 -8.83 -3.13
C ASP A 132 -9.51 -7.46 -2.56
N PHE A 133 -9.65 -6.44 -3.41
CA PHE A 133 -9.99 -5.10 -2.95
C PHE A 133 -11.44 -5.05 -2.46
N ALA A 134 -12.35 -5.67 -3.19
CA ALA A 134 -13.74 -5.76 -2.76
C ALA A 134 -13.86 -6.55 -1.46
N ALA A 135 -13.17 -7.68 -1.36
CA ALA A 135 -13.18 -8.50 -0.16
C ALA A 135 -12.61 -7.76 1.05
N TYR A 136 -11.55 -6.98 0.82
CA TYR A 136 -10.98 -6.18 1.89
C TYR A 136 -11.99 -5.17 2.43
N LEU A 137 -12.71 -4.49 1.54
CA LEU A 137 -13.71 -3.52 1.96
C LEU A 137 -14.86 -4.18 2.69
N ASP A 138 -15.32 -5.34 2.20
CA ASP A 138 -16.41 -6.08 2.87
C ASP A 138 -16.03 -6.52 4.27
N ALA A 139 -14.80 -6.92 4.47
CA ALA A 139 -14.31 -7.41 5.76
C ALA A 139 -13.84 -6.28 6.68
N SER A 140 -13.72 -5.07 6.16
CA SER A 140 -13.11 -3.97 6.90
C SER A 140 -14.17 -3.20 7.70
N PRO A 141 -13.86 -2.83 8.96
CA PRO A 141 -14.69 -1.87 9.66
C PRO A 141 -14.69 -0.54 8.92
N ARG A 142 -15.54 0.35 9.38
CA ARG A 142 -15.62 1.68 8.81
C ARG A 142 -14.29 2.42 8.99
N PHE A 143 -13.85 3.12 7.94
CA PHE A 143 -12.65 3.95 8.02
C PHE A 143 -12.84 5.16 7.11
N ALA A 144 -12.06 6.22 7.37
CA ALA A 144 -12.14 7.42 6.55
C ALA A 144 -11.73 7.10 5.12
N GLY A 145 -12.58 7.45 4.17
CA GLY A 145 -12.33 7.20 2.75
C GLY A 145 -12.87 5.88 2.22
N LYS A 146 -13.50 5.06 3.06
CA LYS A 146 -14.04 3.78 2.60
C LYS A 146 -15.00 3.95 1.43
N ARG A 147 -15.87 4.97 1.49
CA ARG A 147 -16.81 5.24 0.42
C ARG A 147 -16.11 5.56 -0.89
N LYS A 148 -15.00 6.30 -0.83
CA LYS A 148 -14.23 6.61 -2.02
C LYS A 148 -13.64 5.34 -2.62
N CYS A 149 -13.19 4.41 -1.80
CA CYS A 149 -12.73 3.11 -2.26
C CYS A 149 -13.85 2.36 -2.98
N GLU A 150 -15.05 2.35 -2.40
CA GLU A 150 -16.19 1.71 -3.02
C GLU A 150 -16.51 2.32 -4.38
N GLU A 151 -16.38 3.64 -4.48
CA GLU A 151 -16.60 4.34 -5.74
C GLU A 151 -15.54 4.00 -6.79
N ALA A 152 -14.33 3.70 -6.36
CA ALA A 152 -13.24 3.36 -7.28
C ALA A 152 -13.32 1.93 -7.79
N LEU A 153 -13.97 1.03 -7.05
CA LEU A 153 -14.01 -0.40 -7.42
C LEU A 153 -14.41 -0.68 -8.86
N PRO A 154 -15.50 -0.06 -9.40
CA PRO A 154 -15.91 -0.38 -10.76
C PRO A 154 -14.87 -0.02 -11.82
N TYR A 155 -13.95 0.86 -11.50
CA TYR A 155 -12.96 1.35 -12.46
C TYR A 155 -11.63 0.64 -12.37
N ILE A 156 -11.51 -0.37 -11.50
CA ILE A 156 -10.30 -1.16 -11.41
C ILE A 156 -10.25 -2.10 -12.61
N VAL A 157 -9.16 -2.02 -13.35
CA VAL A 157 -8.95 -2.88 -14.52
C VAL A 157 -8.07 -4.04 -14.11
N GLU A 158 -8.58 -5.22 -14.29
CA GLU A 158 -7.79 -6.43 -14.06
C GLU A 158 -7.57 -7.12 -15.39
N ASP A 159 -6.34 -7.17 -15.82
CA ASP A 159 -5.99 -7.81 -17.07
C ASP A 159 -5.92 -9.31 -16.86
N THR A 160 -7.08 -9.91 -16.71
CA THR A 160 -7.15 -11.36 -16.56
C THR A 160 -7.26 -12.04 -17.91
N ASP A 161 -7.68 -11.29 -18.92
CA ASP A 161 -7.87 -11.89 -20.20
C ASP A 161 -6.58 -12.10 -20.87
N SER A 162 -6.41 -13.23 -21.38
CA SER A 162 -5.33 -13.48 -22.26
C SER A 162 -5.42 -12.59 -23.41
N PRO A 163 -4.33 -12.23 -23.97
CA PRO A 163 -4.38 -11.54 -25.23
C PRO A 163 -5.18 -12.36 -26.16
N PRO A 164 -5.94 -11.67 -26.87
CA PRO A 164 -6.70 -12.38 -27.85
C PRO A 164 -5.78 -13.03 -28.77
N GLU A 165 -5.59 -13.93 -28.67
CA GLU A 165 -4.84 -14.57 -29.40
C GLU A 165 -5.26 -14.98 -30.18
N THR A 166 -5.64 -14.88 -30.01
CA THR A 166 -6.02 -15.40 -30.65
C THR A 166 -6.33 -15.12 -31.41
#